data_43472e8da4151d015e35252ec7002eae
#
_entry.id   43472e8da4151d015e35252ec7002eae
#
_cell.length_a   1.000
_cell.length_b   1.000
_cell.length_c   1.000
_cell.angle_alpha   90.00
_cell.angle_beta   90.00
_cell.angle_gamma   90.00
#
_symmetry.space_group_name_H-M   'P 1'
#
loop_
_entity.id
_entity.type
_entity.pdbx_description
1 polymer ?
#
loop_
_entity_poly.entity_id
_entity_poly.type
_entity_poly.pdbx_seq_one_letter_code
_entity_poly.pdbx_strand_id
1 'polypeptide(L)'
;MTTARKTVLIIASVLVAGGLAIAFGAFAAAGFDIRNLSNDPRDWEKIEQTFEINASTPYTSINVYGSEEDVRFEHTEGDRIEVAYWDSAQGDKHHTLSDEAGVLSLTSDARNQFLGHIGLLSFAREDRATVIKVPSSYTGAITVKTQVGETEIDSLTQVEALNVFSDAGYVSVKNTQAGAIELRSSAGGLEAVGIQAEQLVATNSAGSVYLHDIDAQTLEVRNDVGNIEVSEVRAKNMVTSTKAGSADLSDIEADSLETTSEVGNQNLFKVQADTLTATSSMGAITARALTVTTSTLEAQTGNVSATFTEEANAYVIDAQAQLGSVHAPEGAPEATKHITARATTGNIDLAFGAHAGGQGQDYSQSKNSGSESDHSTPKAPAAPEAPAAPAAPKN
;
A
#
# COMPACT_ATOMS: atom_id res chain seq x y z
N MET A 1 9.05 -20.25 42.82
CA MET A 1 9.63 -19.99 41.50
C MET A 1 10.47 -21.20 41.11
N THR A 2 10.18 -21.80 39.95
CA THR A 2 10.96 -22.92 39.43
C THR A 2 12.35 -22.46 39.01
N THR A 3 13.34 -23.34 39.07
CA THR A 3 14.76 -23.07 38.74
C THR A 3 14.87 -22.45 37.34
N ALA A 4 14.08 -22.93 36.37
CA ALA A 4 14.02 -22.38 35.01
C ALA A 4 13.59 -20.88 34.96
N ARG A 5 12.62 -20.47 35.78
CA ARG A 5 12.22 -19.05 35.84
C ARG A 5 13.29 -18.14 36.44
N LYS A 6 14.07 -18.66 37.42
CA LYS A 6 15.21 -17.92 38.00
C LYS A 6 16.31 -17.72 36.94
N THR A 7 16.63 -18.78 36.17
CA THR A 7 17.67 -18.73 35.12
C THR A 7 17.27 -17.73 34.01
N VAL A 8 16.01 -17.74 33.53
CA VAL A 8 15.53 -16.78 32.53
C VAL A 8 15.60 -15.36 33.06
N LEU A 9 15.21 -15.13 34.31
CA LEU A 9 15.27 -13.80 34.92
C LEU A 9 16.73 -13.31 35.05
N ILE A 10 17.66 -14.15 35.41
CA ILE A 10 19.11 -13.81 35.51
C ILE A 10 19.64 -13.45 34.11
N ILE A 11 19.35 -14.26 33.08
CA ILE A 11 19.80 -14.00 31.72
C ILE A 11 19.19 -12.67 31.20
N ALA A 12 17.91 -12.46 31.40
CA ALA A 12 17.25 -11.21 31.00
C ALA A 12 17.85 -10.00 31.73
N SER A 13 18.14 -10.11 33.04
CA SER A 13 18.76 -9.03 33.81
C SER A 13 20.18 -8.71 33.34
N VAL A 14 20.96 -9.73 32.97
CA VAL A 14 22.30 -9.54 32.44
C VAL A 14 22.27 -8.88 31.07
N LEU A 15 21.33 -9.27 30.20
CA LEU A 15 21.16 -8.65 28.90
C LEU A 15 20.72 -7.18 29.01
N VAL A 16 19.78 -6.87 29.91
CA VAL A 16 19.35 -5.49 30.17
C VAL A 16 20.50 -4.65 30.76
N ALA A 17 21.23 -5.17 31.75
CA ALA A 17 22.36 -4.46 32.34
C ALA A 17 23.51 -4.25 31.31
N GLY A 18 23.79 -5.24 30.47
CA GLY A 18 24.75 -5.15 29.38
C GLY A 18 24.32 -4.13 28.33
N GLY A 19 23.04 -4.13 27.92
CA GLY A 19 22.48 -3.15 27.01
C GLY A 19 22.53 -1.71 27.54
N LEU A 20 22.20 -1.51 28.81
CA LEU A 20 22.31 -0.21 29.47
C LEU A 20 23.75 0.27 29.58
N ALA A 21 24.70 -0.61 29.87
CA ALA A 21 26.13 -0.27 29.94
C ALA A 21 26.68 0.15 28.56
N ILE A 22 26.28 -0.54 27.49
CA ILE A 22 26.64 -0.18 26.11
C ILE A 22 26.01 1.18 25.74
N ALA A 23 24.73 1.38 26.03
CA ALA A 23 24.02 2.63 25.77
C ALA A 23 24.66 3.82 26.52
N PHE A 24 25.00 3.63 27.80
CA PHE A 24 25.67 4.65 28.59
C PHE A 24 27.10 4.92 28.09
N GLY A 25 27.83 3.87 27.70
CA GLY A 25 29.17 4.00 27.12
C GLY A 25 29.16 4.77 25.79
N ALA A 26 28.19 4.47 24.92
CA ALA A 26 27.97 5.21 23.67
C ALA A 26 27.62 6.68 23.94
N PHE A 27 26.75 6.94 24.92
CA PHE A 27 26.35 8.30 25.30
C PHE A 27 27.53 9.10 25.91
N ALA A 28 28.37 8.44 26.72
CA ALA A 28 29.59 9.06 27.25
C ALA A 28 30.62 9.35 26.14
N ALA A 29 30.79 8.42 25.19
CA ALA A 29 31.66 8.62 24.03
C ALA A 29 31.17 9.77 23.12
N ALA A 30 29.87 10.00 23.07
CA ALA A 30 29.24 11.14 22.39
C ALA A 30 29.34 12.45 23.20
N GLY A 31 30.09 12.50 24.30
CA GLY A 31 30.27 13.69 25.14
C GLY A 31 29.02 14.09 25.92
N PHE A 32 28.14 13.13 26.22
CA PHE A 32 26.82 13.35 26.85
C PHE A 32 25.85 14.24 26.05
N ASP A 33 26.13 14.44 24.76
CA ASP A 33 25.21 15.12 23.82
C ASP A 33 24.51 14.09 22.95
N ILE A 34 23.18 13.99 23.07
CA ILE A 34 22.35 13.06 22.30
C ILE A 34 22.44 13.34 20.79
N ARG A 35 22.77 14.59 20.41
CA ARG A 35 22.94 14.98 19.00
C ARG A 35 24.17 14.36 18.36
N ASN A 36 25.19 13.99 19.17
CA ASN A 36 26.38 13.31 18.70
C ASN A 36 26.18 11.79 18.53
N LEU A 37 25.04 11.25 18.96
CA LEU A 37 24.61 9.87 18.69
C LEU A 37 23.84 9.75 17.37
N SER A 38 23.49 10.88 16.75
CA SER A 38 22.88 10.90 15.42
C SER A 38 23.99 10.81 14.37
N ASN A 39 23.87 9.87 13.46
CA ASN A 39 24.71 9.83 12.24
C ASN A 39 24.20 10.78 11.16
N ASP A 40 23.31 11.69 11.51
CA ASP A 40 22.84 12.70 10.58
C ASP A 40 23.94 13.76 10.41
N PRO A 41 24.55 13.89 9.23
CA PRO A 41 25.54 14.93 8.95
C PRO A 41 24.93 16.30 9.25
N ARG A 42 25.62 17.13 9.99
CA ARG A 42 25.10 18.46 10.40
C ARG A 42 25.09 19.48 9.27
N ASP A 43 25.88 19.20 8.23
CA ASP A 43 26.10 20.11 7.11
C ASP A 43 25.54 19.48 5.83
N TRP A 44 24.26 19.76 5.56
CA TRP A 44 23.60 19.40 4.32
C TRP A 44 23.57 20.59 3.38
N GLU A 45 23.90 20.36 2.13
CA GLU A 45 23.82 21.34 1.05
C GLU A 45 22.64 20.98 0.13
N LYS A 46 21.71 21.91 -0.04
CA LYS A 46 20.65 21.79 -1.03
C LYS A 46 21.17 22.18 -2.40
N ILE A 47 21.01 21.28 -3.36
CA ILE A 47 21.39 21.50 -4.75
C ILE A 47 20.12 21.57 -5.58
N GLU A 48 19.99 22.64 -6.38
CA GLU A 48 18.87 22.86 -7.27
C GLU A 48 19.38 23.04 -8.69
N GLN A 49 18.78 22.30 -9.65
CA GLN A 49 19.12 22.38 -11.06
C GLN A 49 17.84 22.42 -11.90
N THR A 50 17.91 23.08 -13.05
CA THR A 50 16.77 23.30 -13.92
C THR A 50 17.14 22.92 -15.35
N PHE A 51 16.26 22.17 -16.03
CA PHE A 51 16.47 21.65 -17.38
C PHE A 51 15.32 22.10 -18.28
N GLU A 52 15.62 22.80 -19.37
CA GLU A 52 14.63 23.29 -20.32
C GLU A 52 14.19 22.16 -21.28
N ILE A 53 12.89 21.95 -21.39
CA ILE A 53 12.31 21.05 -22.40
C ILE A 53 12.15 21.87 -23.69
N ASN A 54 12.83 21.48 -24.73
CA ASN A 54 12.71 22.12 -26.02
C ASN A 54 12.47 21.08 -27.15
N ALA A 55 11.83 21.50 -28.22
CA ALA A 55 11.48 20.62 -29.34
C ALA A 55 12.71 20.02 -30.06
N SER A 56 13.89 20.61 -29.90
CA SER A 56 15.13 20.13 -30.56
C SER A 56 15.82 19.02 -29.76
N THR A 57 15.63 18.99 -28.44
CA THR A 57 16.18 17.98 -27.52
C THR A 57 15.12 17.62 -26.48
N PRO A 58 14.11 16.82 -26.89
CA PRO A 58 13.10 16.39 -25.93
C PRO A 58 13.71 15.40 -24.95
N TYR A 59 13.34 15.53 -23.67
CA TYR A 59 13.64 14.49 -22.69
C TYR A 59 12.70 13.31 -22.91
N THR A 60 13.28 12.15 -23.12
CA THR A 60 12.55 10.89 -23.32
C THR A 60 12.42 10.08 -22.05
N SER A 61 13.31 10.32 -21.06
CA SER A 61 13.27 9.59 -19.79
C SER A 61 13.83 10.43 -18.63
N ILE A 62 13.18 10.31 -17.48
CA ILE A 62 13.67 10.76 -16.17
C ILE A 62 13.86 9.52 -15.30
N ASN A 63 15.10 9.27 -14.84
CA ASN A 63 15.44 8.12 -14.02
C ASN A 63 15.94 8.58 -12.66
N VAL A 64 15.37 8.06 -11.58
CA VAL A 64 15.81 8.34 -10.20
C VAL A 64 16.14 7.02 -9.51
N TYR A 65 17.35 6.92 -9.01
CA TYR A 65 17.86 5.77 -8.27
C TYR A 65 18.26 6.22 -6.87
N GLY A 66 17.30 6.14 -5.93
CA GLY A 66 17.48 6.53 -4.54
C GLY A 66 17.95 5.36 -3.68
N SER A 67 18.97 5.55 -2.84
CA SER A 67 19.39 4.52 -1.90
C SER A 67 18.60 4.61 -0.57
N GLU A 68 18.70 5.73 0.14
CA GLU A 68 18.07 5.93 1.45
C GLU A 68 17.49 7.34 1.52
N GLU A 69 16.42 7.58 0.76
CA GLU A 69 15.78 8.90 0.68
C GLU A 69 14.33 8.84 0.26
N ASP A 70 13.60 9.85 0.66
CA ASP A 70 12.28 10.09 0.14
C ASP A 70 12.39 10.79 -1.22
N VAL A 71 11.58 10.34 -2.18
CA VAL A 71 11.55 10.88 -3.55
C VAL A 71 10.16 11.40 -3.83
N ARG A 72 10.08 12.66 -4.27
CA ARG A 72 8.80 13.29 -4.65
C ARG A 72 8.83 13.78 -6.07
N PHE A 73 7.78 13.44 -6.80
CA PHE A 73 7.48 14.03 -8.09
C PHE A 73 6.25 14.91 -7.96
N GLU A 74 6.40 16.15 -8.43
CA GLU A 74 5.34 17.15 -8.38
C GLU A 74 5.14 17.76 -9.77
N HIS A 75 3.94 18.24 -10.02
CA HIS A 75 3.69 19.05 -11.21
C HIS A 75 4.27 20.45 -11.05
N THR A 76 4.79 21.03 -12.15
CA THR A 76 5.17 22.45 -12.22
C THR A 76 4.58 23.12 -13.45
N GLU A 77 4.37 24.42 -13.35
CA GLU A 77 3.97 25.24 -14.51
C GLU A 77 5.21 25.60 -15.35
N GLY A 78 4.99 25.73 -16.66
CA GLY A 78 6.06 26.12 -17.59
C GLY A 78 6.59 24.95 -18.41
N ASP A 79 7.85 25.02 -18.82
CA ASP A 79 8.52 24.09 -19.75
C ASP A 79 9.87 23.56 -19.21
N ARG A 80 10.03 23.55 -17.89
CA ARG A 80 11.28 23.19 -17.23
C ARG A 80 11.07 22.03 -16.26
N ILE A 81 12.04 21.10 -16.25
CA ILE A 81 12.19 20.12 -15.18
C ILE A 81 13.05 20.74 -14.10
N GLU A 82 12.59 20.77 -12.87
CA GLU A 82 13.34 21.25 -11.71
C GLU A 82 13.71 20.05 -10.83
N VAL A 83 14.98 19.94 -10.47
CA VAL A 83 15.51 18.87 -9.63
C VAL A 83 16.16 19.48 -8.40
N ALA A 84 15.70 19.07 -7.22
CA ALA A 84 16.26 19.51 -5.94
C ALA A 84 16.62 18.30 -5.09
N TYR A 85 17.83 18.25 -4.56
CA TYR A 85 18.32 17.18 -3.70
C TYR A 85 19.30 17.68 -2.66
N TRP A 86 19.68 16.84 -1.71
CA TRP A 86 20.52 17.22 -0.58
C TRP A 86 21.76 16.33 -0.51
N ASP A 87 22.93 16.94 -0.64
CA ASP A 87 24.21 16.27 -0.46
C ASP A 87 24.80 16.53 0.93
N SER A 88 25.49 15.53 1.46
CA SER A 88 26.22 15.66 2.70
C SER A 88 27.60 16.30 2.44
N ALA A 89 27.91 17.40 3.10
CA ALA A 89 29.24 18.02 3.01
C ALA A 89 30.37 17.07 3.46
N GLN A 90 30.06 16.04 4.23
CA GLN A 90 31.03 15.03 4.69
C GLN A 90 31.16 13.84 3.71
N GLY A 91 30.37 13.82 2.62
CA GLY A 91 30.45 12.82 1.56
C GLY A 91 29.86 11.44 1.91
N ASP A 92 29.03 11.37 2.98
CA ASP A 92 28.35 10.14 3.36
C ASP A 92 27.15 9.83 2.46
N LYS A 93 26.56 10.86 1.88
CA LYS A 93 25.53 10.79 0.83
C LYS A 93 25.88 11.75 -0.29
N HIS A 94 25.90 11.26 -1.50
CA HIS A 94 26.22 12.02 -2.69
C HIS A 94 25.30 11.66 -3.83
N HIS A 95 24.85 12.68 -4.58
CA HIS A 95 24.07 12.50 -5.77
C HIS A 95 24.91 12.74 -7.02
N THR A 96 24.69 11.94 -8.02
CA THR A 96 25.22 12.15 -9.37
C THR A 96 24.06 12.41 -10.32
N LEU A 97 24.02 13.62 -10.88
CA LEU A 97 23.03 14.01 -11.88
C LEU A 97 23.70 14.02 -13.25
N SER A 98 23.13 13.28 -14.18
CA SER A 98 23.56 13.16 -15.59
C SER A 98 22.44 13.64 -16.50
N ASP A 99 22.79 14.41 -17.51
CA ASP A 99 21.92 14.88 -18.59
C ASP A 99 22.57 14.51 -19.92
N GLU A 100 22.23 13.34 -20.44
CA GLU A 100 22.83 12.81 -21.67
C GLU A 100 21.78 12.27 -22.63
N ALA A 101 21.84 12.71 -23.88
CA ALA A 101 21.03 12.21 -24.98
C ALA A 101 19.49 12.20 -24.71
N GLY A 102 19.00 13.21 -23.99
CA GLY A 102 17.57 13.29 -23.64
C GLY A 102 17.15 12.40 -22.46
N VAL A 103 18.11 11.87 -21.72
CA VAL A 103 17.88 11.12 -20.48
C VAL A 103 18.42 11.90 -19.31
N LEU A 104 17.54 12.27 -18.40
CA LEU A 104 17.91 12.89 -17.10
C LEU A 104 17.98 11.78 -16.06
N SER A 105 19.15 11.55 -15.47
CA SER A 105 19.36 10.49 -14.50
C SER A 105 19.96 11.03 -13.20
N LEU A 106 19.26 10.84 -12.09
CA LEU A 106 19.72 11.16 -10.75
C LEU A 106 19.98 9.85 -9.99
N THR A 107 21.20 9.67 -9.52
CA THR A 107 21.58 8.49 -8.72
C THR A 107 22.13 8.96 -7.38
N SER A 108 21.62 8.41 -6.29
CA SER A 108 22.17 8.65 -4.96
C SER A 108 22.96 7.44 -4.48
N ASP A 109 24.19 7.67 -4.04
CA ASP A 109 25.06 6.69 -3.39
C ASP A 109 25.11 6.98 -1.89
N ALA A 110 24.57 6.07 -1.08
CA ALA A 110 24.85 6.06 0.36
C ALA A 110 26.01 5.11 0.61
N ARG A 111 27.14 5.62 1.14
CA ARG A 111 28.24 4.75 1.54
C ARG A 111 27.79 3.89 2.72
N ASN A 112 27.91 2.56 2.55
CA ASN A 112 27.56 1.53 3.51
C ASN A 112 27.96 1.90 4.95
N GLN A 113 27.00 2.35 5.73
CA GLN A 113 27.09 2.39 7.18
C GLN A 113 26.19 1.28 7.76
N PHE A 114 26.63 0.04 7.59
CA PHE A 114 25.92 -1.15 8.07
C PHE A 114 25.62 -1.15 9.60
N LEU A 115 26.20 -0.26 10.38
CA LEU A 115 26.01 -0.16 11.83
C LEU A 115 25.29 1.13 12.29
N GLY A 116 24.90 2.05 11.38
CA GLY A 116 24.29 3.34 11.73
C GLY A 116 22.76 3.37 11.78
N HIS A 117 22.08 2.42 11.15
CA HIS A 117 20.62 2.47 10.96
C HIS A 117 19.82 1.58 11.91
N ILE A 118 20.23 1.48 13.17
CA ILE A 118 19.24 1.11 14.21
C ILE A 118 18.48 2.42 14.50
N GLY A 119 17.42 2.68 13.71
CA GLY A 119 16.59 3.87 13.71
C GLY A 119 15.80 4.16 14.99
N LEU A 120 16.43 3.98 16.16
CA LEU A 120 15.80 4.25 17.46
C LEU A 120 15.90 5.72 17.89
N LEU A 121 16.67 6.57 17.19
CA LEU A 121 16.95 7.94 17.62
C LEU A 121 16.87 8.98 16.49
N SER A 122 16.08 8.75 15.45
CA SER A 122 15.79 9.78 14.45
C SER A 122 14.73 10.76 15.01
N PHE A 123 15.14 11.55 15.99
CA PHE A 123 14.34 12.67 16.48
C PHE A 123 14.58 13.87 15.56
N ALA A 124 13.55 14.33 14.87
CA ALA A 124 13.53 15.45 13.94
C ALA A 124 14.36 15.25 12.65
N ARG A 125 13.86 14.41 11.76
CA ARG A 125 14.29 14.42 10.36
C ARG A 125 13.72 15.68 9.72
N GLU A 126 14.57 16.63 9.35
CA GLU A 126 14.16 17.68 8.42
C GLU A 126 13.73 17.00 7.11
N ASP A 127 12.72 17.53 6.46
CA ASP A 127 12.23 17.02 5.17
C ASP A 127 13.31 17.27 4.08
N ARG A 128 14.13 16.24 3.82
CA ARG A 128 15.22 16.25 2.84
C ARG A 128 14.92 15.32 1.68
N ALA A 129 13.67 15.33 1.24
CA ALA A 129 13.30 14.61 0.06
C ALA A 129 14.03 15.09 -1.19
N THR A 130 14.35 14.19 -2.08
CA THR A 130 14.67 14.52 -3.46
C THR A 130 13.38 14.89 -4.18
N VAL A 131 13.29 16.12 -4.68
CA VAL A 131 12.09 16.65 -5.34
C VAL A 131 12.35 16.87 -6.81
N ILE A 132 11.55 16.27 -7.66
CA ILE A 132 11.58 16.47 -9.10
C ILE A 132 10.25 17.08 -9.53
N LYS A 133 10.29 18.29 -10.08
CA LYS A 133 9.11 18.94 -10.62
C LYS A 133 9.07 18.79 -12.12
N VAL A 134 7.97 18.28 -12.61
CA VAL A 134 7.78 17.91 -14.02
C VAL A 134 6.66 18.75 -14.62
N PRO A 135 6.90 19.47 -15.73
CA PRO A 135 5.86 20.25 -16.39
C PRO A 135 4.94 19.37 -17.24
N SER A 136 3.72 19.85 -17.52
CA SER A 136 2.76 19.17 -18.38
C SER A 136 3.25 18.95 -19.82
N SER A 137 4.30 19.66 -20.25
CA SER A 137 4.91 19.47 -21.58
C SER A 137 5.80 18.24 -21.66
N TYR A 138 6.13 17.61 -20.53
CA TYR A 138 6.91 16.37 -20.48
C TYR A 138 5.99 15.16 -20.76
N THR A 139 6.33 14.40 -21.79
CA THR A 139 5.57 13.22 -22.22
C THR A 139 6.40 11.93 -22.20
N GLY A 140 7.65 11.97 -21.76
CA GLY A 140 8.53 10.81 -21.71
C GLY A 140 8.23 9.85 -20.57
N ALA A 141 9.07 8.83 -20.42
CA ALA A 141 8.94 7.85 -19.34
C ALA A 141 9.61 8.32 -18.04
N ILE A 142 9.04 7.92 -16.90
CA ILE A 142 9.61 8.16 -15.57
C ILE A 142 9.88 6.81 -14.91
N THR A 143 11.10 6.63 -14.41
CA THR A 143 11.49 5.44 -13.64
C THR A 143 12.06 5.86 -12.30
N VAL A 144 11.47 5.38 -11.22
CA VAL A 144 11.92 5.60 -9.85
C VAL A 144 12.27 4.26 -9.23
N LYS A 145 13.48 4.15 -8.66
CA LYS A 145 13.91 2.98 -7.88
C LYS A 145 14.46 3.45 -6.56
N THR A 146 13.82 3.07 -5.46
CA THR A 146 14.25 3.40 -4.10
C THR A 146 14.55 2.13 -3.32
N GLN A 147 15.64 2.12 -2.55
CA GLN A 147 15.93 1.03 -1.64
C GLN A 147 15.17 1.21 -0.32
N VAL A 148 15.29 2.38 0.28
CA VAL A 148 14.59 2.72 1.53
C VAL A 148 14.11 4.16 1.45
N GLY A 149 12.85 4.40 1.77
CA GLY A 149 12.25 5.74 1.79
C GLY A 149 10.86 5.74 1.17
N GLU A 150 10.19 6.85 1.32
CA GLU A 150 8.88 7.08 0.73
C GLU A 150 9.02 7.60 -0.71
N THR A 151 8.20 7.08 -1.61
CA THR A 151 8.08 7.59 -2.97
C THR A 151 6.69 8.15 -3.17
N GLU A 152 6.62 9.46 -3.37
CA GLU A 152 5.37 10.19 -3.59
C GLU A 152 5.38 10.80 -5.00
N ILE A 153 4.33 10.52 -5.77
CA ILE A 153 4.15 11.05 -7.11
C ILE A 153 2.78 11.67 -7.19
N ASP A 154 2.71 12.94 -7.50
CA ASP A 154 1.44 13.65 -7.57
C ASP A 154 1.32 14.49 -8.84
N SER A 155 0.13 14.44 -9.42
CA SER A 155 -0.32 15.35 -10.48
C SER A 155 0.52 15.31 -11.76
N LEU A 156 1.02 14.14 -12.15
CA LEU A 156 1.67 13.95 -13.45
C LEU A 156 0.63 13.73 -14.55
N THR A 157 0.79 14.43 -15.66
CA THR A 157 -0.12 14.34 -16.78
C THR A 157 0.59 13.95 -18.06
N GLN A 158 -0.02 13.03 -18.84
CA GLN A 158 0.42 12.64 -20.18
C GLN A 158 1.82 12.04 -20.28
N VAL A 159 2.34 11.39 -19.22
CA VAL A 159 3.58 10.64 -19.31
C VAL A 159 3.37 9.32 -20.08
N GLU A 160 4.36 8.91 -20.88
CA GLU A 160 4.30 7.67 -21.64
C GLU A 160 4.22 6.47 -20.71
N ALA A 161 5.12 6.40 -19.74
CA ALA A 161 5.17 5.33 -18.75
C ALA A 161 5.69 5.84 -17.39
N LEU A 162 5.10 5.30 -16.32
CA LEU A 162 5.54 5.53 -14.95
C LEU A 162 5.92 4.19 -14.32
N ASN A 163 7.19 3.99 -13.97
CA ASN A 163 7.67 2.79 -13.32
C ASN A 163 8.23 3.14 -11.94
N VAL A 164 7.64 2.59 -10.88
CA VAL A 164 8.07 2.82 -9.49
C VAL A 164 8.40 1.50 -8.83
N PHE A 165 9.63 1.36 -8.34
CA PHE A 165 10.12 0.18 -7.65
C PHE A 165 10.69 0.59 -6.29
N SER A 166 10.12 0.05 -5.21
CA SER A 166 10.58 0.29 -3.84
C SER A 166 10.94 -1.03 -3.16
N ASP A 167 12.14 -1.13 -2.59
CA ASP A 167 12.50 -2.30 -1.79
C ASP A 167 11.89 -2.20 -0.39
N ALA A 168 11.96 -1.02 0.25
CA ALA A 168 11.34 -0.80 1.56
C ALA A 168 10.85 0.64 1.71
N GLY A 169 9.56 0.82 1.89
CA GLY A 169 8.94 2.14 2.06
C GLY A 169 7.54 2.19 1.50
N TYR A 170 6.93 3.35 1.62
CA TYR A 170 5.60 3.61 1.11
C TYR A 170 5.67 4.17 -0.31
N VAL A 171 4.85 3.66 -1.19
CA VAL A 171 4.69 4.18 -2.55
C VAL A 171 3.31 4.78 -2.68
N SER A 172 3.23 6.06 -2.97
CA SER A 172 1.98 6.80 -3.18
C SER A 172 1.99 7.47 -4.55
N VAL A 173 1.00 7.17 -5.38
CA VAL A 173 0.81 7.80 -6.69
C VAL A 173 -0.59 8.39 -6.76
N LYS A 174 -0.67 9.70 -6.98
CA LYS A 174 -1.94 10.43 -6.97
C LYS A 174 -2.14 11.26 -8.23
N ASN A 175 -3.41 11.41 -8.63
CA ASN A 175 -3.83 12.33 -9.70
C ASN A 175 -2.97 12.23 -10.97
N THR A 176 -2.63 10.99 -11.38
CA THR A 176 -1.65 10.76 -12.44
C THR A 176 -2.28 10.13 -13.68
N GLN A 177 -1.92 10.67 -14.85
CA GLN A 177 -2.30 10.15 -16.15
C GLN A 177 -1.06 9.67 -16.91
N ALA A 178 -1.06 8.38 -17.31
CA ALA A 178 0.03 7.78 -18.06
C ALA A 178 -0.46 6.72 -19.05
N GLY A 179 0.33 6.40 -20.06
CA GLY A 179 0.03 5.25 -20.93
C GLY A 179 0.12 3.94 -20.16
N ALA A 180 1.24 3.70 -19.47
CA ALA A 180 1.42 2.54 -18.62
C ALA A 180 1.95 2.94 -17.24
N ILE A 181 1.44 2.30 -16.19
CA ILE A 181 1.90 2.49 -14.81
C ILE A 181 2.27 1.14 -14.22
N GLU A 182 3.49 1.00 -13.75
CA GLU A 182 3.97 -0.15 -13.01
C GLU A 182 4.46 0.26 -11.63
N LEU A 183 3.78 -0.24 -10.58
CA LEU A 183 4.10 0.04 -9.19
C LEU A 183 4.51 -1.27 -8.52
N ARG A 184 5.71 -1.32 -7.95
CA ARG A 184 6.19 -2.48 -7.19
C ARG A 184 6.75 -2.07 -5.85
N SER A 185 6.31 -2.74 -4.79
CA SER A 185 6.90 -2.61 -3.46
C SER A 185 7.24 -4.00 -2.92
N SER A 186 8.45 -4.15 -2.36
CA SER A 186 8.82 -5.41 -1.70
C SER A 186 8.37 -5.42 -0.23
N ALA A 187 8.50 -4.29 0.48
CA ALA A 187 8.04 -4.15 1.86
C ALA A 187 7.51 -2.74 2.12
N GLY A 188 6.25 -2.62 2.43
CA GLY A 188 5.57 -1.34 2.67
C GLY A 188 4.18 -1.29 2.07
N GLY A 189 3.54 -0.14 2.13
CA GLY A 189 2.24 0.10 1.50
C GLY A 189 2.37 0.58 0.07
N LEU A 190 1.35 0.30 -0.73
CA LEU A 190 1.20 0.83 -2.07
C LEU A 190 -0.17 1.51 -2.17
N GLU A 191 -0.17 2.76 -2.52
CA GLU A 191 -1.37 3.58 -2.72
C GLU A 191 -1.40 4.15 -4.15
N ALA A 192 -2.54 4.04 -4.82
CA ALA A 192 -2.78 4.76 -6.06
C ALA A 192 -4.20 5.35 -6.06
N VAL A 193 -4.31 6.65 -6.28
CA VAL A 193 -5.58 7.39 -6.19
C VAL A 193 -5.72 8.36 -7.36
N GLY A 194 -6.88 8.36 -8.02
CA GLY A 194 -7.13 9.27 -9.14
C GLY A 194 -6.26 8.96 -10.36
N ILE A 195 -6.19 7.70 -10.78
CA ILE A 195 -5.31 7.23 -11.84
C ILE A 195 -6.08 7.03 -13.14
N GLN A 196 -5.51 7.55 -14.25
CA GLN A 196 -5.96 7.25 -15.60
C GLN A 196 -4.82 6.59 -16.38
N ALA A 197 -5.02 5.35 -16.89
CA ALA A 197 -3.98 4.63 -17.61
C ALA A 197 -4.56 3.65 -18.66
N GLU A 198 -3.79 3.31 -19.69
CA GLU A 198 -4.14 2.14 -20.50
C GLU A 198 -3.88 0.85 -19.72
N GLN A 199 -2.75 0.81 -18.99
CA GLN A 199 -2.39 -0.32 -18.14
C GLN A 199 -1.90 0.17 -16.77
N LEU A 200 -2.47 -0.40 -15.70
CA LEU A 200 -1.97 -0.25 -14.33
C LEU A 200 -1.65 -1.63 -13.75
N VAL A 201 -0.40 -1.83 -13.36
CA VAL A 201 0.07 -3.02 -12.65
C VAL A 201 0.58 -2.62 -11.27
N ALA A 202 -0.03 -3.14 -10.22
CA ALA A 202 0.35 -2.90 -8.84
C ALA A 202 0.75 -4.22 -8.17
N THR A 203 2.02 -4.37 -7.80
CA THR A 203 2.55 -5.59 -7.17
C THR A 203 3.18 -5.25 -5.84
N ASN A 204 2.74 -5.93 -4.78
CA ASN A 204 3.32 -5.77 -3.44
C ASN A 204 3.66 -7.15 -2.86
N SER A 205 4.83 -7.28 -2.22
CA SER A 205 5.18 -8.55 -1.56
C SER A 205 4.76 -8.58 -0.09
N ALA A 206 4.90 -7.48 0.64
CA ALA A 206 4.48 -7.41 2.05
C ALA A 206 3.98 -6.01 2.42
N GLY A 207 2.73 -5.93 2.83
CA GLY A 207 2.03 -4.70 3.18
C GLY A 207 0.67 -4.65 2.52
N SER A 208 -0.03 -3.54 2.64
CA SER A 208 -1.35 -3.37 2.03
C SER A 208 -1.27 -2.63 0.69
N VAL A 209 -2.19 -2.96 -0.19
CA VAL A 209 -2.42 -2.25 -1.46
C VAL A 209 -3.76 -1.54 -1.36
N TYR A 210 -3.75 -0.24 -1.61
CA TYR A 210 -4.93 0.61 -1.65
C TYR A 210 -5.05 1.31 -3.00
N LEU A 211 -6.12 1.04 -3.75
CA LEU A 211 -6.40 1.67 -5.03
C LEU A 211 -7.79 2.32 -4.98
N HIS A 212 -7.87 3.57 -5.39
CA HIS A 212 -9.13 4.32 -5.37
C HIS A 212 -9.23 5.26 -6.58
N ASP A 213 -10.42 5.35 -7.18
CA ASP A 213 -10.68 6.18 -8.35
C ASP A 213 -9.73 5.86 -9.51
N ILE A 214 -9.88 4.66 -10.08
CA ILE A 214 -9.02 4.14 -11.14
C ILE A 214 -9.83 4.01 -12.44
N ASP A 215 -9.33 4.61 -13.52
CA ASP A 215 -9.83 4.41 -14.88
C ASP A 215 -8.70 3.80 -15.72
N ALA A 216 -8.84 2.52 -16.08
CA ALA A 216 -7.82 1.80 -16.83
C ALA A 216 -8.43 0.82 -17.84
N GLN A 217 -7.73 0.54 -18.96
CA GLN A 217 -8.18 -0.58 -19.80
C GLN A 217 -7.85 -1.92 -19.14
N THR A 218 -6.66 -2.03 -18.54
CA THR A 218 -6.23 -3.22 -17.81
C THR A 218 -5.71 -2.83 -16.44
N LEU A 219 -6.29 -3.42 -15.40
CA LEU A 219 -5.85 -3.29 -14.01
C LEU A 219 -5.43 -4.66 -13.48
N GLU A 220 -4.18 -4.78 -13.06
CA GLU A 220 -3.66 -5.96 -12.39
C GLU A 220 -3.13 -5.62 -11.00
N VAL A 221 -3.65 -6.29 -9.97
CA VAL A 221 -3.26 -6.08 -8.58
C VAL A 221 -2.80 -7.40 -7.97
N ARG A 222 -1.55 -7.46 -7.51
CA ARG A 222 -0.99 -8.64 -6.83
C ARG A 222 -0.43 -8.27 -5.47
N ASN A 223 -0.80 -9.04 -4.45
CA ASN A 223 -0.23 -8.88 -3.11
C ASN A 223 0.11 -10.25 -2.53
N ASP A 224 1.35 -10.46 -2.13
CA ASP A 224 1.71 -11.74 -1.52
C ASP A 224 1.21 -11.82 -0.07
N VAL A 225 1.48 -10.81 0.76
CA VAL A 225 1.07 -10.79 2.17
C VAL A 225 0.53 -9.42 2.56
N GLY A 226 -0.74 -9.38 2.94
CA GLY A 226 -1.46 -8.19 3.35
C GLY A 226 -2.77 -8.01 2.58
N ASN A 227 -3.49 -6.97 2.89
CA ASN A 227 -4.81 -6.76 2.31
C ASN A 227 -4.73 -5.98 0.99
N ILE A 228 -5.67 -6.28 0.11
CA ILE A 228 -5.98 -5.51 -1.08
C ILE A 228 -7.32 -4.79 -0.83
N GLU A 229 -7.32 -3.48 -0.95
CA GLU A 229 -8.53 -2.66 -0.95
C GLU A 229 -8.60 -1.89 -2.27
N VAL A 230 -9.65 -2.12 -3.06
CA VAL A 230 -9.84 -1.48 -4.35
C VAL A 230 -11.26 -0.93 -4.42
N SER A 231 -11.38 0.35 -4.77
CA SER A 231 -12.68 1.01 -4.82
C SER A 231 -12.78 2.02 -5.95
N GLU A 232 -14.00 2.21 -6.47
CA GLU A 232 -14.33 3.16 -7.53
C GLU A 232 -13.47 2.93 -8.79
N VAL A 233 -13.61 1.74 -9.38
CA VAL A 233 -12.82 1.33 -10.55
C VAL A 233 -13.68 1.19 -11.79
N ARG A 234 -13.18 1.73 -12.92
CA ARG A 234 -13.61 1.39 -14.26
C ARG A 234 -12.46 0.74 -15.01
N ALA A 235 -12.69 -0.50 -15.49
CA ALA A 235 -11.70 -1.23 -16.27
C ALA A 235 -12.36 -2.12 -17.31
N LYS A 236 -11.67 -2.42 -18.42
CA LYS A 236 -12.12 -3.53 -19.27
C LYS A 236 -11.77 -4.86 -18.63
N ASN A 237 -10.52 -5.01 -18.23
CA ASN A 237 -10.04 -6.23 -17.60
C ASN A 237 -9.44 -5.90 -16.23
N MET A 238 -9.95 -6.51 -15.19
CA MET A 238 -9.43 -6.37 -13.85
C MET A 238 -9.06 -7.75 -13.28
N VAL A 239 -7.83 -7.87 -12.78
CA VAL A 239 -7.34 -9.08 -12.11
C VAL A 239 -6.79 -8.70 -10.76
N THR A 240 -7.27 -9.35 -9.71
CA THR A 240 -6.73 -9.20 -8.36
C THR A 240 -6.28 -10.55 -7.81
N SER A 241 -5.14 -10.60 -7.13
CA SER A 241 -4.61 -11.83 -6.55
C SER A 241 -3.92 -11.56 -5.23
N THR A 242 -4.28 -12.33 -4.19
CA THR A 242 -3.56 -12.32 -2.91
C THR A 242 -3.23 -13.74 -2.47
N LYS A 243 -2.02 -13.95 -1.91
CA LYS A 243 -1.66 -15.24 -1.31
C LYS A 243 -2.10 -15.31 0.15
N ALA A 244 -1.88 -14.26 0.94
CA ALA A 244 -2.28 -14.23 2.35
C ALA A 244 -2.78 -12.83 2.73
N GLY A 245 -4.09 -12.71 2.89
CA GLY A 245 -4.80 -11.47 3.22
C GLY A 245 -6.17 -11.43 2.60
N SER A 246 -6.94 -10.43 2.95
CA SER A 246 -8.28 -10.22 2.38
C SER A 246 -8.22 -9.34 1.14
N ALA A 247 -9.15 -9.57 0.21
CA ALA A 247 -9.40 -8.70 -0.93
C ALA A 247 -10.78 -8.06 -0.76
N ASP A 248 -10.81 -6.75 -0.62
CA ASP A 248 -12.02 -5.94 -0.48
C ASP A 248 -12.18 -5.09 -1.76
N LEU A 249 -13.18 -5.42 -2.58
CA LEU A 249 -13.45 -4.77 -3.85
C LEU A 249 -14.83 -4.10 -3.79
N SER A 250 -14.90 -2.80 -4.06
CA SER A 250 -16.16 -2.06 -4.00
C SER A 250 -16.33 -1.07 -5.15
N ASP A 251 -17.56 -0.92 -5.61
CA ASP A 251 -17.93 0.02 -6.67
C ASP A 251 -17.09 -0.21 -7.95
N ILE A 252 -17.12 -1.46 -8.46
CA ILE A 252 -16.33 -1.91 -9.61
C ILE A 252 -17.22 -2.00 -10.85
N GLU A 253 -16.80 -1.41 -11.95
CA GLU A 253 -17.37 -1.55 -13.29
C GLU A 253 -16.31 -2.13 -14.24
N ALA A 254 -16.53 -3.35 -14.77
CA ALA A 254 -15.57 -4.03 -15.63
C ALA A 254 -16.26 -4.89 -16.69
N ASP A 255 -15.61 -5.14 -17.84
CA ASP A 255 -16.05 -6.19 -18.76
C ASP A 255 -15.73 -7.56 -18.15
N SER A 256 -14.51 -7.72 -17.59
CA SER A 256 -14.07 -8.94 -16.93
C SER A 256 -13.39 -8.63 -15.60
N LEU A 257 -13.87 -9.27 -14.53
CA LEU A 257 -13.25 -9.24 -13.19
C LEU A 257 -12.87 -10.66 -12.77
N GLU A 258 -11.57 -10.86 -12.51
CA GLU A 258 -11.04 -12.06 -11.87
C GLU A 258 -10.42 -11.72 -10.53
N THR A 259 -10.82 -12.42 -9.47
CA THR A 259 -10.24 -12.25 -8.14
C THR A 259 -9.88 -13.59 -7.51
N THR A 260 -8.65 -13.72 -7.02
CA THR A 260 -8.12 -14.97 -6.45
C THR A 260 -7.54 -14.71 -5.06
N SER A 261 -7.83 -15.61 -4.10
CA SER A 261 -7.19 -15.61 -2.78
C SER A 261 -6.75 -17.03 -2.42
N GLU A 262 -5.50 -17.20 -1.99
CA GLU A 262 -5.08 -18.50 -1.46
C GLU A 262 -5.51 -18.64 0.01
N VAL A 263 -5.25 -17.63 0.85
CA VAL A 263 -5.66 -17.59 2.25
C VAL A 263 -6.20 -16.23 2.61
N GLY A 264 -7.50 -16.14 2.83
CA GLY A 264 -8.18 -14.89 3.20
C GLY A 264 -9.55 -14.77 2.57
N ASN A 265 -10.33 -13.84 3.06
CA ASN A 265 -11.66 -13.60 2.56
C ASN A 265 -11.66 -12.68 1.34
N GLN A 266 -12.66 -12.86 0.50
CA GLN A 266 -12.95 -11.93 -0.59
C GLN A 266 -14.30 -11.27 -0.33
N ASN A 267 -14.30 -9.95 -0.28
CA ASN A 267 -15.50 -9.15 -0.11
C ASN A 267 -15.71 -8.30 -1.37
N LEU A 268 -16.79 -8.54 -2.08
CA LEU A 268 -17.16 -7.81 -3.27
C LEU A 268 -18.46 -7.04 -2.98
N PHE A 269 -18.46 -5.75 -3.27
CA PHE A 269 -19.61 -4.90 -3.05
C PHE A 269 -19.90 -4.01 -4.25
N LYS A 270 -21.14 -4.03 -4.78
CA LYS A 270 -21.55 -3.28 -5.96
C LYS A 270 -20.61 -3.51 -7.15
N VAL A 271 -20.54 -4.75 -7.61
CA VAL A 271 -19.78 -5.12 -8.80
C VAL A 271 -20.73 -5.23 -9.98
N GLN A 272 -20.39 -4.50 -11.03
CA GLN A 272 -21.01 -4.62 -12.34
C GLN A 272 -19.99 -5.17 -13.31
N ALA A 273 -20.25 -6.35 -13.90
CA ALA A 273 -19.34 -6.99 -14.85
C ALA A 273 -20.09 -7.87 -15.85
N ASP A 274 -19.53 -8.03 -17.06
CA ASP A 274 -20.02 -9.07 -17.95
C ASP A 274 -19.61 -10.44 -17.42
N THR A 275 -18.36 -10.59 -17.01
CA THR A 275 -17.83 -11.83 -16.42
C THR A 275 -17.18 -11.56 -15.07
N LEU A 276 -17.61 -12.30 -14.04
CA LEU A 276 -17.02 -12.30 -12.71
C LEU A 276 -16.52 -13.71 -12.37
N THR A 277 -15.24 -13.85 -12.05
CA THR A 277 -14.65 -15.06 -11.47
C THR A 277 -14.04 -14.74 -10.12
N ALA A 278 -14.53 -15.38 -9.06
CA ALA A 278 -13.96 -15.24 -7.72
C ALA A 278 -13.59 -16.63 -7.18
N THR A 279 -12.32 -16.83 -6.86
CA THR A 279 -11.79 -18.12 -6.40
C THR A 279 -11.05 -17.97 -5.08
N SER A 280 -11.41 -18.77 -4.07
CA SER A 280 -10.73 -18.83 -2.78
C SER A 280 -10.33 -20.26 -2.41
N SER A 281 -9.07 -20.47 -2.02
CA SER A 281 -8.64 -21.78 -1.51
C SER A 281 -9.01 -21.94 -0.03
N MET A 282 -8.70 -20.97 0.82
CA MET A 282 -9.05 -20.94 2.24
C MET A 282 -9.58 -19.56 2.63
N GLY A 283 -10.91 -19.43 2.67
CA GLY A 283 -11.60 -18.19 3.01
C GLY A 283 -12.98 -18.14 2.39
N ALA A 284 -13.80 -17.27 2.90
CA ALA A 284 -15.14 -17.04 2.39
C ALA A 284 -15.13 -16.06 1.22
N ILE A 285 -16.05 -16.28 0.28
CA ILE A 285 -16.42 -15.30 -0.75
C ILE A 285 -17.75 -14.69 -0.33
N THR A 286 -17.73 -13.39 -0.07
CA THR A 286 -18.94 -12.61 0.25
C THR A 286 -19.12 -11.55 -0.82
N ALA A 287 -20.14 -11.69 -1.63
CA ALA A 287 -20.43 -10.77 -2.71
C ALA A 287 -21.83 -10.16 -2.55
N ARG A 288 -21.94 -8.85 -2.66
CA ARG A 288 -23.21 -8.14 -2.47
C ARG A 288 -23.46 -7.15 -3.59
N ALA A 289 -24.74 -7.09 -4.00
CA ALA A 289 -25.20 -6.22 -5.06
C ALA A 289 -24.46 -6.45 -6.39
N LEU A 290 -24.41 -7.71 -6.82
CA LEU A 290 -23.79 -8.10 -8.09
C LEU A 290 -24.76 -7.85 -9.26
N THR A 291 -24.26 -7.23 -10.31
CA THR A 291 -24.93 -7.09 -11.61
C THR A 291 -24.02 -7.71 -12.66
N VAL A 292 -24.27 -8.98 -13.01
CA VAL A 292 -23.35 -9.75 -13.85
C VAL A 292 -24.10 -10.56 -14.91
N THR A 293 -23.45 -10.80 -16.04
CA THR A 293 -23.95 -11.70 -17.08
C THR A 293 -23.53 -13.15 -16.78
N THR A 294 -22.25 -13.35 -16.45
CA THR A 294 -21.71 -14.65 -16.06
C THR A 294 -20.94 -14.51 -14.75
N SER A 295 -21.25 -15.37 -13.77
CA SER A 295 -20.55 -15.40 -12.50
C SER A 295 -20.09 -16.82 -12.15
N THR A 296 -18.82 -16.94 -11.75
CA THR A 296 -18.21 -18.15 -11.19
C THR A 296 -17.64 -17.82 -9.82
N LEU A 297 -18.21 -18.45 -8.76
CA LEU A 297 -17.82 -18.24 -7.37
C LEU A 297 -17.37 -19.59 -6.79
N GLU A 298 -16.08 -19.76 -6.50
CA GLU A 298 -15.53 -21.04 -6.07
C GLU A 298 -14.73 -20.92 -4.77
N ALA A 299 -15.14 -21.62 -3.73
CA ALA A 299 -14.41 -21.75 -2.48
C ALA A 299 -14.04 -23.22 -2.21
N GLN A 300 -12.75 -23.50 -2.01
CA GLN A 300 -12.35 -24.85 -1.61
C GLN A 300 -12.69 -25.08 -0.12
N THR A 301 -12.31 -24.19 0.77
CA THR A 301 -12.65 -24.22 2.18
C THR A 301 -13.14 -22.84 2.61
N GLY A 302 -14.46 -22.72 2.74
CA GLY A 302 -15.13 -21.46 3.08
C GLY A 302 -16.53 -21.40 2.50
N ASN A 303 -17.30 -20.44 2.94
CA ASN A 303 -18.65 -20.24 2.45
C ASN A 303 -18.65 -19.33 1.21
N VAL A 304 -19.62 -19.55 0.34
CA VAL A 304 -19.95 -18.64 -0.76
C VAL A 304 -21.28 -17.99 -0.43
N SER A 305 -21.31 -16.68 -0.24
CA SER A 305 -22.52 -15.90 -0.01
C SER A 305 -22.61 -14.80 -1.05
N ALA A 306 -23.62 -14.82 -1.90
CA ALA A 306 -23.75 -13.81 -2.94
C ALA A 306 -25.19 -13.28 -3.04
N THR A 307 -25.29 -11.95 -3.27
CA THR A 307 -26.56 -11.30 -3.57
C THR A 307 -26.49 -10.61 -4.94
N PHE A 308 -27.49 -10.90 -5.77
CA PHE A 308 -27.61 -10.37 -7.12
C PHE A 308 -28.72 -9.33 -7.18
N THR A 309 -28.52 -8.29 -7.99
CA THR A 309 -29.48 -7.19 -8.12
C THR A 309 -30.73 -7.60 -8.92
N GLU A 310 -30.59 -8.55 -9.83
CA GLU A 310 -31.67 -9.05 -10.65
C GLU A 310 -32.36 -10.25 -9.99
N GLU A 311 -33.54 -10.60 -10.48
CA GLU A 311 -34.33 -11.75 -9.99
C GLU A 311 -33.70 -13.07 -10.45
N ALA A 312 -33.94 -14.17 -9.69
CA ALA A 312 -33.36 -15.49 -9.98
C ALA A 312 -33.73 -16.04 -11.38
N ASN A 313 -34.89 -15.65 -11.91
CA ASN A 313 -35.34 -16.07 -13.23
C ASN A 313 -34.56 -15.44 -14.40
N ALA A 314 -33.72 -14.49 -14.15
CA ALA A 314 -32.79 -13.94 -15.15
C ALA A 314 -31.58 -14.85 -15.38
N TYR A 315 -31.38 -15.88 -14.54
CA TYR A 315 -30.18 -16.70 -14.54
C TYR A 315 -30.45 -18.19 -14.66
N VAL A 316 -29.55 -18.92 -15.33
CA VAL A 316 -29.30 -20.33 -15.11
C VAL A 316 -28.42 -20.46 -13.88
N ILE A 317 -28.85 -21.14 -12.85
CA ILE A 317 -28.15 -21.27 -11.56
C ILE A 317 -27.65 -22.69 -11.37
N ASP A 318 -26.35 -22.87 -11.22
CA ASP A 318 -25.70 -24.14 -10.88
C ASP A 318 -24.89 -23.96 -9.58
N ALA A 319 -25.48 -24.38 -8.46
CA ALA A 319 -24.88 -24.27 -7.13
C ALA A 319 -24.67 -25.66 -6.52
N GLN A 320 -23.43 -26.00 -6.15
CA GLN A 320 -23.07 -27.32 -5.61
C GLN A 320 -22.07 -27.21 -4.48
N ALA A 321 -22.41 -27.76 -3.31
CA ALA A 321 -21.51 -27.96 -2.17
C ALA A 321 -21.23 -29.45 -1.98
N GLN A 322 -19.95 -29.85 -1.86
CA GLN A 322 -19.59 -31.24 -1.59
C GLN A 322 -19.85 -31.59 -0.12
N LEU A 323 -19.40 -30.75 0.79
CA LEU A 323 -19.63 -30.84 2.24
C LEU A 323 -20.20 -29.51 2.74
N GLY A 324 -21.52 -29.45 2.90
CA GLY A 324 -22.25 -28.25 3.32
C GLY A 324 -23.65 -28.21 2.77
N SER A 325 -24.35 -27.13 3.03
CA SER A 325 -25.71 -26.88 2.54
C SER A 325 -25.71 -25.87 1.39
N VAL A 326 -26.70 -26.00 0.50
CA VAL A 326 -26.94 -25.05 -0.58
C VAL A 326 -28.31 -24.43 -0.38
N HIS A 327 -28.33 -23.10 -0.28
CA HIS A 327 -29.56 -22.30 -0.30
C HIS A 327 -29.49 -21.40 -1.54
N ALA A 328 -30.17 -21.83 -2.58
CA ALA A 328 -30.30 -21.08 -3.83
C ALA A 328 -31.69 -21.26 -4.39
N PRO A 329 -32.36 -20.25 -4.90
CA PRO A 329 -33.60 -20.41 -5.62
C PRO A 329 -33.38 -21.16 -6.94
N GLU A 330 -34.46 -21.68 -7.51
CA GLU A 330 -34.43 -22.23 -8.86
C GLU A 330 -34.30 -21.09 -9.88
N GLY A 331 -33.33 -21.20 -10.78
CA GLY A 331 -33.17 -20.31 -11.93
C GLY A 331 -34.07 -20.72 -13.09
N ALA A 332 -34.01 -20.00 -14.19
CA ALA A 332 -34.72 -20.33 -15.42
C ALA A 332 -33.76 -21.03 -16.41
N PRO A 333 -34.07 -22.24 -16.85
CA PRO A 333 -33.19 -23.01 -17.76
C PRO A 333 -32.91 -22.34 -19.11
N GLU A 334 -33.80 -21.46 -19.55
CA GLU A 334 -33.69 -20.73 -20.82
C GLU A 334 -33.07 -19.32 -20.64
N ALA A 335 -32.62 -18.98 -19.45
CA ALA A 335 -31.99 -17.70 -19.21
C ALA A 335 -30.62 -17.56 -19.95
N THR A 336 -30.27 -16.34 -20.31
CA THR A 336 -29.01 -16.05 -21.02
C THR A 336 -27.86 -15.75 -20.07
N LYS A 337 -28.16 -15.50 -18.80
CA LYS A 337 -27.18 -15.22 -17.76
C LYS A 337 -26.89 -16.47 -16.94
N HIS A 338 -25.67 -16.62 -16.46
CA HIS A 338 -25.22 -17.84 -15.79
C HIS A 338 -24.56 -17.55 -14.45
N ILE A 339 -24.93 -18.34 -13.44
CA ILE A 339 -24.27 -18.34 -12.13
C ILE A 339 -23.79 -19.76 -11.84
N THR A 340 -22.50 -19.89 -11.60
CA THR A 340 -21.88 -21.11 -11.09
C THR A 340 -21.34 -20.82 -9.69
N ALA A 341 -21.82 -21.56 -8.67
CA ALA A 341 -21.32 -21.47 -7.32
C ALA A 341 -20.84 -22.84 -6.83
N ARG A 342 -19.61 -22.94 -6.37
CA ARG A 342 -18.99 -24.20 -5.92
C ARG A 342 -18.40 -24.02 -4.53
N ALA A 343 -18.65 -24.98 -3.65
CA ALA A 343 -17.95 -25.09 -2.38
C ALA A 343 -17.52 -26.56 -2.16
N THR A 344 -16.23 -26.79 -1.89
CA THR A 344 -15.81 -28.16 -1.52
C THR A 344 -16.17 -28.41 -0.05
N THR A 345 -15.79 -27.49 0.86
CA THR A 345 -16.18 -27.54 2.27
C THR A 345 -16.70 -26.16 2.69
N GLY A 346 -18.02 -26.04 2.83
CA GLY A 346 -18.69 -24.79 3.17
C GLY A 346 -20.09 -24.72 2.61
N ASN A 347 -20.83 -23.73 3.00
CA ASN A 347 -22.20 -23.49 2.56
C ASN A 347 -22.23 -22.51 1.39
N ILE A 348 -23.25 -22.66 0.55
CA ILE A 348 -23.57 -21.71 -0.51
C ILE A 348 -24.91 -21.07 -0.19
N ASP A 349 -24.95 -19.74 -0.22
CA ASP A 349 -26.15 -18.94 0.01
C ASP A 349 -26.27 -17.88 -1.09
N LEU A 350 -27.28 -18.03 -1.95
CA LEU A 350 -27.52 -17.11 -3.07
C LEU A 350 -28.88 -16.44 -2.89
N ALA A 351 -28.90 -15.11 -2.93
CA ALA A 351 -30.10 -14.29 -2.83
C ALA A 351 -30.24 -13.33 -4.03
N PHE A 352 -31.45 -12.94 -4.37
CA PHE A 352 -31.78 -12.22 -5.61
C PHE A 352 -32.82 -11.12 -5.37
N GLY A 353 -32.77 -10.07 -6.22
CA GLY A 353 -33.73 -8.98 -6.26
C GLY A 353 -33.59 -7.96 -5.14
N ALA A 354 -34.47 -6.99 -5.10
CA ALA A 354 -34.47 -5.87 -4.14
C ALA A 354 -34.58 -6.28 -2.66
N HIS A 355 -34.92 -7.53 -2.35
CA HIS A 355 -35.04 -8.08 -1.00
C HIS A 355 -33.71 -8.63 -0.46
N ALA A 356 -32.67 -8.70 -1.27
CA ALA A 356 -31.35 -9.19 -0.88
C ALA A 356 -30.61 -8.23 0.10
N GLY A 357 -31.12 -7.01 0.33
CA GLY A 357 -30.51 -6.02 1.24
C GLY A 357 -30.89 -6.13 2.73
N GLY A 358 -31.67 -7.15 3.12
CA GLY A 358 -32.39 -7.17 4.41
C GLY A 358 -31.71 -7.88 5.60
N GLN A 359 -30.43 -8.26 5.57
CA GLN A 359 -29.70 -8.77 6.74
C GLN A 359 -28.21 -8.39 6.69
N GLY A 360 -27.87 -7.15 6.46
CA GLY A 360 -26.49 -6.67 6.47
C GLY A 360 -26.25 -5.70 7.61
N GLN A 361 -25.33 -6.00 8.49
CA GLN A 361 -24.74 -4.98 9.35
C GLN A 361 -24.20 -3.86 8.47
N ASP A 362 -24.61 -2.66 8.79
CA ASP A 362 -24.23 -1.41 8.11
C ASP A 362 -22.72 -1.23 8.16
N TYR A 363 -22.03 -1.50 7.04
CA TYR A 363 -20.59 -1.32 6.89
C TYR A 363 -20.19 0.16 6.91
N SER A 364 -21.17 1.08 6.90
CA SER A 364 -20.90 2.53 7.01
C SER A 364 -20.37 2.96 8.39
N GLN A 365 -20.47 2.09 9.41
CA GLN A 365 -19.95 2.37 10.74
C GLN A 365 -18.50 1.91 10.97
N SER A 366 -17.92 1.13 10.07
CA SER A 366 -16.53 0.67 10.16
C SER A 366 -15.51 1.70 9.64
N LYS A 367 -15.95 2.69 8.87
CA LYS A 367 -15.06 3.74 8.33
C LYS A 367 -14.66 4.84 9.33
N ASN A 368 -15.09 4.77 10.59
CA ASN A 368 -14.78 5.81 11.59
C ASN A 368 -13.83 5.34 12.71
N SER A 369 -13.02 4.32 12.50
CA SER A 369 -11.94 3.95 13.43
C SER A 369 -10.59 3.70 12.76
N GLY A 370 -10.28 4.42 11.70
CA GLY A 370 -9.02 4.35 10.96
C GLY A 370 -8.50 5.74 10.66
N SER A 371 -7.66 6.24 11.55
CA SER A 371 -6.63 7.26 11.41
C SER A 371 -7.00 8.60 10.75
N GLU A 372 -7.65 9.47 11.46
CA GLU A 372 -7.08 10.80 11.56
C GLU A 372 -5.75 10.66 12.29
N SER A 373 -4.66 10.78 11.60
CA SER A 373 -3.35 11.03 12.17
C SER A 373 -3.33 12.48 12.67
N ASP A 374 -3.98 12.70 13.81
CA ASP A 374 -3.73 13.89 14.61
C ASP A 374 -2.30 13.78 15.15
N HIS A 375 -1.44 14.63 14.63
CA HIS A 375 -0.12 14.90 15.17
C HIS A 375 -0.26 15.66 16.49
N SER A 376 -0.92 15.05 17.47
CA SER A 376 -0.82 15.46 18.87
C SER A 376 0.07 14.45 19.59
N THR A 377 1.25 14.92 19.95
CA THR A 377 2.18 14.28 20.89
C THR A 377 1.43 13.60 22.03
N PRO A 378 1.76 12.34 22.37
CA PRO A 378 1.16 11.68 23.52
C PRO A 378 1.53 12.45 24.78
N LYS A 379 0.53 12.97 25.47
CA LYS A 379 0.67 13.56 26.81
C LYS A 379 1.21 12.47 27.75
N ALA A 380 2.38 12.70 28.30
CA ALA A 380 3.01 11.81 29.27
C ALA A 380 2.02 11.47 30.40
N PRO A 381 1.97 10.22 30.87
CA PRO A 381 1.16 9.85 32.02
C PRO A 381 1.62 10.67 33.23
N ALA A 382 0.64 11.18 34.01
CA ALA A 382 0.90 11.93 35.24
C ALA A 382 1.73 11.05 36.19
N ALA A 383 2.77 11.65 36.76
CA ALA A 383 3.60 11.00 37.76
C ALA A 383 2.72 10.62 38.99
N PRO A 384 2.96 9.42 39.59
CA PRO A 384 2.24 9.05 40.82
C PRO A 384 2.54 10.05 41.96
N GLU A 385 1.49 10.43 42.69
CA GLU A 385 1.60 11.29 43.85
C GLU A 385 2.58 10.68 44.89
N ALA A 386 3.47 11.54 45.37
CA ALA A 386 4.41 11.17 46.41
C ALA A 386 3.65 10.80 47.73
N PRO A 387 4.07 9.76 48.45
CA PRO A 387 3.45 9.39 49.71
C PRO A 387 3.59 10.52 50.73
N ALA A 388 2.49 10.79 51.46
CA ALA A 388 2.42 11.78 52.51
C ALA A 388 3.48 11.56 53.59
N ALA A 389 4.15 12.64 54.02
CA ALA A 389 5.13 12.60 55.09
C ALA A 389 4.51 12.18 56.40
N PRO A 390 5.21 11.39 57.26
CA PRO A 390 4.70 10.98 58.56
C PRO A 390 4.58 12.17 59.51
N ALA A 391 3.47 12.20 60.25
CA ALA A 391 3.20 13.23 61.23
C ALA A 391 4.23 13.25 62.38
N ALA A 392 4.69 14.45 62.74
CA ALA A 392 5.62 14.67 63.83
C ALA A 392 4.99 14.27 65.18
N PRO A 393 5.80 13.74 66.12
CA PRO A 393 5.28 13.38 67.46
C PRO A 393 4.92 14.63 68.25
N LYS A 394 3.76 14.58 68.89
CA LYS A 394 3.32 15.61 69.87
C LYS A 394 4.06 15.32 71.19
N ASN A 395 4.78 16.31 71.69
CA ASN A 395 5.17 16.41 73.05
C ASN A 395 3.99 16.99 73.91
#